data_cbe65249e5d7ff04d9ab4d1d1e17d507
#
_entry.id   cbe65249e5d7ff04d9ab4d1d1e17d507
#
_cell.length_a   1.000
_cell.length_b   1.000
_cell.length_c   1.000
_cell.angle_alpha   90.00
_cell.angle_beta   90.00
_cell.angle_gamma   90.00
#
_symmetry.space_group_name_H-M   'P 1'
#
loop_
_entity.id
_entity.type
_entity.pdbx_description
1 polymer ?
#
loop_
_entity_poly.entity_id
_entity_poly.type
_entity_poly.pdbx_seq_one_letter_code
_entity_poly.pdbx_strand_id
1 'polypeptide(L)' 'MTHEEKRKHFIAHARKGMKMQVVDACKGVASYATVIKALNSSSKYKSKKEQQVIDTAFDLLNVN' A
#
# COMPACT_ATOMS: atom_id res chain seq x y z
N MET A 1 7.65 -3.72 12.17
CA MET A 1 7.88 -4.04 10.75
C MET A 1 8.25 -2.77 9.98
N THR A 2 9.18 -2.89 9.07
CA THR A 2 9.49 -1.79 8.15
C THR A 2 8.41 -1.68 7.08
N HIS A 3 8.37 -0.55 6.38
CA HIS A 3 7.42 -0.39 5.27
C HIS A 3 7.67 -1.41 4.16
N GLU A 4 8.93 -1.76 3.90
CA GLU A 4 9.25 -2.79 2.92
C GLU A 4 8.69 -4.15 3.32
N GLU A 5 8.81 -4.51 4.58
CA GLU A 5 8.27 -5.77 5.09
C GLU A 5 6.74 -5.79 4.98
N LYS A 6 6.09 -4.68 5.33
CA LYS A 6 4.64 -4.56 5.19
C LYS A 6 4.21 -4.70 3.73
N ARG A 7 4.95 -4.08 2.79
CA ARG A 7 4.66 -4.18 1.37
C ARG A 7 4.78 -5.63 0.89
N LYS A 8 5.86 -6.30 1.26
CA LYS A 8 6.08 -7.69 0.87
C LYS A 8 4.98 -8.59 1.42
N HIS A 9 4.61 -8.37 2.68
CA HIS A 9 3.54 -9.13 3.31
C HIS A 9 2.21 -8.91 2.58
N PHE A 10 1.88 -7.66 2.26
CA PHE A 10 0.66 -7.35 1.53
C PHE A 10 0.65 -8.02 0.16
N ILE A 11 1.73 -7.89 -0.61
CA ILE A 11 1.81 -8.48 -1.96
C ILE A 11 1.66 -10.00 -1.89
N ALA A 12 2.25 -10.63 -0.87
CA ALA A 12 2.20 -12.09 -0.73
C ALA A 12 0.81 -12.61 -0.35
N HIS A 13 0.01 -11.81 0.36
CA HIS A 13 -1.27 -12.26 0.93
C HIS A 13 -2.48 -11.54 0.35
N ALA A 14 -2.29 -10.50 -0.46
CA ALA A 14 -3.40 -9.74 -1.02
C ALA A 14 -4.24 -10.59 -1.97
N ARG A 15 -5.55 -10.47 -1.83
CA ARG A 15 -6.50 -11.13 -2.73
C ARG A 15 -6.73 -10.27 -3.96
N LYS A 16 -7.31 -10.88 -4.99
CA LYS A 16 -7.68 -10.16 -6.21
C LYS A 16 -8.58 -8.98 -5.84
N GLY A 17 -8.26 -7.79 -6.35
CA GLY A 17 -9.03 -6.58 -6.09
C GLY A 17 -8.61 -5.78 -4.88
N MET A 18 -7.73 -6.30 -4.01
CA MET A 18 -7.30 -5.56 -2.83
C MET A 18 -6.48 -4.32 -3.17
N LYS A 19 -5.74 -4.33 -4.28
CA LYS A 19 -5.03 -3.13 -4.72
C LYS A 19 -5.99 -1.96 -4.98
N MET A 20 -7.14 -2.25 -5.58
CA MET A 20 -8.15 -1.22 -5.80
C MET A 20 -8.77 -0.75 -4.50
N GLN A 21 -8.90 -1.62 -3.51
CA GLN A 21 -9.36 -1.22 -2.18
C GLN A 21 -8.39 -0.25 -1.54
N VAL A 22 -7.09 -0.48 -1.71
CA VAL A 22 -6.07 0.45 -1.22
C VAL A 22 -6.19 1.80 -1.93
N VAL A 23 -6.38 1.79 -3.25
CA VAL A 23 -6.58 3.02 -4.02
C VAL A 23 -7.77 3.79 -3.47
N ASP A 24 -8.89 3.12 -3.25
CA ASP A 24 -10.09 3.76 -2.72
C ASP A 24 -9.89 4.29 -1.30
N ALA A 25 -9.23 3.53 -0.46
CA ALA A 25 -8.96 3.93 0.92
C ALA A 25 -8.01 5.12 1.01
N CYS A 26 -7.11 5.26 0.04
CA CYS A 26 -6.16 6.37 -0.01
C CYS A 26 -6.69 7.57 -0.82
N LYS A 27 -7.92 7.52 -1.27
CA LYS A 27 -8.52 8.60 -2.05
C LYS A 27 -8.50 9.89 -1.23
N GLY A 28 -7.98 10.96 -1.82
CA GLY A 28 -7.83 12.23 -1.11
C GLY A 28 -6.49 12.38 -0.39
N VAL A 29 -5.76 11.30 -0.19
CA VAL A 29 -4.43 11.31 0.42
C VAL A 29 -3.35 11.09 -0.64
N ALA A 30 -3.56 10.12 -1.50
CA ALA A 30 -2.62 9.76 -2.55
C ALA A 30 -3.35 9.46 -3.84
N SER A 31 -2.75 9.82 -4.98
CA SER A 31 -3.30 9.49 -6.29
C SER A 31 -3.09 8.01 -6.62
N TYR A 32 -3.81 7.55 -7.63
CA TYR A 32 -3.64 6.17 -8.14
C TYR A 32 -2.17 5.88 -8.45
N ALA A 33 -1.50 6.81 -9.14
CA ALA A 33 -0.09 6.63 -9.49
C ALA A 33 0.79 6.48 -8.24
N THR A 34 0.51 7.27 -7.21
CA THR A 34 1.27 7.19 -5.95
C THR A 34 1.04 5.84 -5.26
N VAL A 35 -0.20 5.35 -5.26
CA VAL A 35 -0.51 4.04 -4.67
C VAL A 35 0.25 2.94 -5.39
N ILE A 36 0.19 2.92 -6.70
CA ILE A 36 0.87 1.90 -7.50
C ILE A 36 2.38 1.97 -7.29
N LYS A 37 2.94 3.18 -7.25
CA LYS A 37 4.37 3.37 -6.99
C LYS A 37 4.77 2.84 -5.61
N ALA A 38 3.96 3.13 -4.60
CA ALA A 38 4.24 2.67 -3.24
C ALA A 38 4.22 1.15 -3.12
N LEU A 39 3.35 0.49 -3.88
CA LEU A 39 3.26 -0.97 -3.87
C LEU A 39 4.29 -1.63 -4.78
N ASN A 40 5.03 -0.85 -5.56
CA ASN A 40 6.06 -1.35 -6.45
C ASN A 40 7.34 -1.64 -5.66
N SER A 41 8.06 -2.70 -6.04
CA SER A 41 9.31 -3.08 -5.38
C SER A 41 10.41 -2.02 -5.50
N SER A 42 10.30 -1.11 -6.46
CA SER A 42 11.27 -0.02 -6.64
C SER A 42 11.03 1.16 -5.71
N SER A 43 9.92 1.18 -4.98
CA SER A 43 9.63 2.26 -4.04
C SER A 43 10.67 2.30 -2.93
N LYS A 44 11.09 3.50 -2.57
CA LYS A 44 12.03 3.72 -1.46
C LYS A 44 11.36 4.36 -0.25
N TYR A 45 10.04 4.52 -0.29
CA TYR A 45 9.23 5.04 0.81
C TYR A 45 9.72 6.41 1.31
N LYS A 46 10.21 7.25 0.40
CA LYS A 46 10.77 8.55 0.75
C LYS A 46 9.72 9.57 1.15
N SER A 47 8.50 9.45 0.64
CA SER A 47 7.44 10.40 0.96
C SER A 47 6.52 9.82 2.02
N LYS A 48 5.92 10.72 2.82
CA LYS A 48 4.93 10.31 3.82
C LYS A 48 3.71 9.67 3.16
N LYS A 49 3.35 10.11 1.96
CA LYS A 49 2.22 9.55 1.23
C LYS A 49 2.44 8.09 0.89
N GLU A 50 3.64 7.74 0.43
CA GLU A 50 3.97 6.35 0.14
C GLU A 50 3.92 5.49 1.41
N GLN A 51 4.47 6.01 2.51
CA GLN A 51 4.44 5.30 3.79
C GLN A 51 3.00 5.08 4.25
N GLN A 52 2.15 6.09 4.09
CA GLN A 52 0.75 5.99 4.48
C GLN A 52 -0.01 4.98 3.62
N VAL A 53 0.30 4.92 2.33
CA VAL A 53 -0.29 3.90 1.43
C VAL A 53 0.06 2.50 1.93
N ILE A 54 1.31 2.27 2.27
CA ILE A 54 1.75 0.96 2.76
C ILE A 54 1.07 0.61 4.08
N ASP A 55 0.98 1.56 5.00
CA ASP A 55 0.30 1.34 6.28
C ASP A 55 -1.18 1.01 6.05
N THR A 56 -1.85 1.73 5.17
CA THR A 56 -3.25 1.48 4.83
C THR A 56 -3.44 0.09 4.22
N ALA A 57 -2.55 -0.29 3.30
CA ALA A 57 -2.61 -1.61 2.68
C ALA A 57 -2.45 -2.71 3.71
N PHE A 58 -1.50 -2.56 4.62
CA PHE A 58 -1.28 -3.53 5.68
C PHE A 58 -2.49 -3.65 6.61
N ASP A 59 -3.08 -2.52 6.97
CA ASP A 59 -4.27 -2.51 7.82
C ASP A 59 -5.46 -3.20 7.15
N LEU A 60 -5.66 -2.95 5.86
CA LEU A 60 -6.73 -3.61 5.10
C LEU A 60 -6.55 -5.13 5.07
N LEU A 61 -5.31 -5.57 4.93
CA LEU A 61 -5.02 -7.00 4.93
C LEU A 61 -5.35 -7.62 6.30
N ASN A 62 -5.03 -6.92 7.38
CA ASN A 62 -5.27 -7.43 8.73
C ASN A 62 -6.74 -7.43 9.12
N VAL A 63 -7.53 -6.53 8.55
CA VAL A 63 -8.98 -6.46 8.82
C VAL A 63 -9.72 -7.62 8.16
N ASN A 64 -9.20 -8.11 7.06
CA ASN A 64 -9.80 -9.22 6.33
C ASN A 64 -9.17 -10.55 6.73
#